data_7641067c9074560569f74ada56b49f00
#
_entry.id   7641067c9074560569f74ada56b49f00
#
_cell.length_a   1.000
_cell.length_b   1.000
_cell.length_c   1.000
_cell.angle_alpha   90.00
_cell.angle_beta   90.00
_cell.angle_gamma   90.00
#
_symmetry.space_group_name_H-M   'P 1'
#
loop_
_entity.id
_entity.type
_entity.pdbx_description
1 polymer ?
#
loop_
_entity_poly.entity_id
_entity_poly.type
_entity_poly.pdbx_seq_one_letter_code
_entity_poly.pdbx_strand_id
1 'polypeptide(L)'
;PGGGENGSAPGGGFVMPRGLDSGKLAGYIAFRKNFMRACDAAGKGGKPLADSIVMGIPGWLEGEFRLYDEGAIRYRCGDYGGALAAFDRLLALPAGERPLRTVAAEYMRGRALYKSGRPADAREAYARCRKAALSGGFKDPENLAFESAGFEAQVDILEGKYARAVRTYFSIYKATGRDLGLRVAVSRAAQTDRGLENLASDPLASAFAACHFAASRESPARWIKIAGGRRAGFAHFGGLLALSAYNSGDYESARAALELSAGEDPMARWVESKFLIMDGDYKAASEIISKLVRGNLGDIGRICGDSGGSGVAAKVASEYGVLKFSEEDFAAALDCFVEAGNFEGAMFIAEIAMDAESLRRYCDSRSGDTRPLMRQVRWSLVLRMLKDGAAPGEILAYPDAAPRSDSWLGFDGRASGLAARIAGLREVAKNPSEDRRKRILANWEIFEIYDRLGTEVFAECYEPRWFPGERGGRHSERPLEYLNEPDCDAVYPTPAAGRLAEFSKGRIGAAWERFVPEKFFAHRAFDAGLAAAELMPDSKECRELAAQMYILAGNLMKVRNPQRADIAYKALVLKCGETRAGKIADIKRWFPPASRYAHSVLESLEGLWPDAAAELAGAGS
;
A
#
# COMPACT_ATOMS: atom_id res chain seq x y z
N PRO A 1 -20.40 -9.45 23.69
CA PRO A 1 -20.71 -10.75 24.24
C PRO A 1 -19.98 -11.80 23.41
N GLY A 2 -18.96 -12.48 23.99
CA GLY A 2 -18.26 -13.56 23.35
C GLY A 2 -16.78 -13.30 23.04
N GLY A 3 -16.04 -12.61 23.90
CA GLY A 3 -14.60 -12.61 23.85
C GLY A 3 -14.09 -13.91 24.46
N GLY A 4 -13.61 -14.83 23.62
CA GLY A 4 -13.04 -16.11 24.04
C GLY A 4 -11.86 -15.91 25.00
N GLU A 5 -11.96 -16.50 26.18
CA GLU A 5 -10.87 -16.66 27.16
C GLU A 5 -9.85 -17.71 26.66
N ASN A 6 -9.39 -17.64 25.40
CA ASN A 6 -8.30 -18.45 24.88
C ASN A 6 -7.01 -17.62 24.82
N GLY A 7 -6.58 -17.14 25.99
CA GLY A 7 -5.20 -16.76 26.21
C GLY A 7 -4.41 -18.02 26.57
N SER A 8 -3.72 -18.61 25.59
CA SER A 8 -2.59 -19.52 25.85
C SER A 8 -1.63 -18.83 26.81
N ALA A 9 -1.48 -19.41 28.00
CA ALA A 9 -0.53 -18.94 29.00
C ALA A 9 0.88 -18.89 28.38
N PRO A 10 1.62 -17.77 28.51
CA PRO A 10 3.05 -17.79 28.26
C PRO A 10 3.66 -18.83 29.20
N GLY A 11 4.65 -19.58 28.74
CA GLY A 11 5.29 -20.69 29.46
C GLY A 11 5.97 -20.28 30.76
N GLY A 12 5.19 -19.87 31.74
CA GLY A 12 5.58 -19.60 33.10
C GLY A 12 5.54 -20.92 33.89
N GLY A 13 6.65 -21.26 34.53
CA GLY A 13 6.80 -22.51 35.27
C GLY A 13 5.76 -22.62 36.38
N PHE A 14 4.88 -23.59 36.23
CA PHE A 14 3.88 -23.91 37.24
C PHE A 14 4.53 -24.18 38.61
N VAL A 15 4.10 -23.42 39.64
CA VAL A 15 4.67 -23.59 41.00
C VAL A 15 4.13 -24.84 41.63
N MET A 16 5.05 -25.75 41.98
CA MET A 16 4.77 -27.03 42.62
C MET A 16 5.06 -26.97 44.13
N PRO A 17 4.31 -27.76 44.93
CA PRO A 17 4.69 -27.97 46.32
C PRO A 17 6.12 -28.57 46.43
N ARG A 18 6.94 -28.09 47.33
CA ARG A 18 8.28 -28.59 47.54
C ARG A 18 8.26 -29.90 48.34
N GLY A 19 9.23 -30.79 48.10
CA GLY A 19 9.41 -32.00 48.90
C GLY A 19 8.46 -33.14 48.59
N LEU A 20 7.71 -33.09 47.46
CA LEU A 20 6.91 -34.21 47.01
C LEU A 20 7.77 -35.29 46.37
N ASP A 21 7.48 -36.55 46.70
CA ASP A 21 7.99 -37.68 45.93
C ASP A 21 7.34 -37.74 44.52
N SER A 22 7.92 -38.52 43.62
CA SER A 22 7.46 -38.61 42.23
C SER A 22 6.01 -39.08 42.08
N GLY A 23 5.53 -39.94 42.97
CA GLY A 23 4.16 -40.47 42.97
C GLY A 23 3.14 -39.39 43.38
N LYS A 24 3.39 -38.64 44.47
CA LYS A 24 2.59 -37.54 44.90
C LYS A 24 2.57 -36.42 43.87
N LEU A 25 3.70 -36.11 43.23
CA LEU A 25 3.78 -35.12 42.19
C LEU A 25 2.93 -35.49 40.96
N ALA A 26 3.03 -36.75 40.51
CA ALA A 26 2.22 -37.25 39.40
C ALA A 26 0.72 -37.22 39.74
N GLY A 27 0.36 -37.65 40.96
CA GLY A 27 -1.02 -37.59 41.47
C GLY A 27 -1.57 -36.16 41.52
N TYR A 28 -0.80 -35.18 41.94
CA TYR A 28 -1.19 -33.77 41.96
C TYR A 28 -1.41 -33.20 40.58
N ILE A 29 -0.52 -33.50 39.64
CA ILE A 29 -0.68 -33.06 38.23
C ILE A 29 -1.94 -33.68 37.62
N ALA A 30 -2.18 -34.96 37.85
CA ALA A 30 -3.37 -35.66 37.37
C ALA A 30 -4.65 -35.06 37.96
N PHE A 31 -4.67 -34.82 39.27
CA PHE A 31 -5.79 -34.15 39.96
C PHE A 31 -6.08 -32.79 39.31
N ARG A 32 -5.09 -31.94 39.13
CA ARG A 32 -5.28 -30.61 38.52
C ARG A 32 -5.81 -30.69 37.10
N LYS A 33 -5.30 -31.60 36.28
CA LYS A 33 -5.84 -31.80 34.91
C LYS A 33 -7.30 -32.26 34.93
N ASN A 34 -7.65 -33.15 35.85
CA ASN A 34 -9.00 -33.70 35.95
C ASN A 34 -10.00 -32.66 36.44
N PHE A 35 -9.66 -31.86 37.47
CA PHE A 35 -10.59 -30.83 37.92
C PHE A 35 -10.80 -29.73 36.87
N MET A 36 -9.76 -29.35 36.13
CA MET A 36 -9.91 -28.40 35.05
C MET A 36 -10.90 -28.89 34.00
N ARG A 37 -10.74 -30.14 33.56
CA ARG A 37 -11.68 -30.77 32.61
C ARG A 37 -13.09 -30.86 33.15
N ALA A 38 -13.26 -31.22 34.43
CA ALA A 38 -14.58 -31.33 35.08
C ALA A 38 -15.28 -29.96 35.13
N CYS A 39 -14.57 -28.88 35.49
CA CYS A 39 -15.12 -27.54 35.49
C CYS A 39 -15.47 -27.05 34.08
N ASP A 40 -14.62 -27.33 33.07
CA ASP A 40 -14.83 -26.92 31.70
C ASP A 40 -16.07 -27.67 31.08
N ALA A 41 -16.21 -28.97 31.37
CA ALA A 41 -17.30 -29.78 30.87
C ALA A 41 -18.68 -29.46 31.49
N ALA A 42 -18.70 -29.15 32.80
CA ALA A 42 -19.93 -28.85 33.53
C ALA A 42 -20.35 -27.38 33.52
N GLY A 43 -19.49 -26.47 32.96
CA GLY A 43 -19.72 -25.04 32.98
C GLY A 43 -19.76 -24.45 34.40
N LYS A 44 -20.62 -23.43 34.62
CA LYS A 44 -20.75 -22.81 35.94
C LYS A 44 -21.79 -23.57 36.80
N GLY A 45 -21.41 -24.74 37.30
CA GLY A 45 -22.26 -25.57 38.15
C GLY A 45 -22.46 -25.09 39.60
N GLY A 46 -21.85 -23.92 39.94
CA GLY A 46 -21.97 -23.30 41.24
C GLY A 46 -21.38 -24.11 42.41
N LYS A 47 -21.89 -23.83 43.62
CA LYS A 47 -21.39 -24.44 44.84
C LYS A 47 -21.50 -25.99 44.87
N PRO A 48 -22.55 -26.64 44.44
CA PRO A 48 -22.66 -28.12 44.51
C PRO A 48 -21.53 -28.82 43.69
N LEU A 49 -21.25 -28.30 42.50
CA LEU A 49 -20.16 -28.83 41.68
C LEU A 49 -18.79 -28.55 42.32
N ALA A 50 -18.59 -27.35 42.85
CA ALA A 50 -17.38 -26.98 43.55
C ALA A 50 -17.10 -27.89 44.73
N ASP A 51 -18.09 -28.13 45.61
CA ASP A 51 -17.98 -28.99 46.77
C ASP A 51 -17.61 -30.43 46.39
N SER A 52 -18.22 -30.98 45.33
CA SER A 52 -17.88 -32.31 44.82
C SER A 52 -16.43 -32.42 44.37
N ILE A 53 -15.91 -31.41 43.64
CA ILE A 53 -14.53 -31.42 43.15
C ILE A 53 -13.53 -31.18 44.28
N VAL A 54 -13.85 -30.27 45.23
CA VAL A 54 -13.00 -29.96 46.40
C VAL A 54 -12.78 -31.20 47.27
N MET A 55 -13.78 -32.08 47.46
CA MET A 55 -13.61 -33.36 48.14
C MET A 55 -12.55 -34.26 47.51
N GLY A 56 -12.26 -34.11 46.20
CA GLY A 56 -11.21 -34.83 45.50
C GLY A 56 -9.80 -34.26 45.65
N ILE A 57 -9.60 -33.18 46.37
CA ILE A 57 -8.27 -32.66 46.69
C ILE A 57 -7.49 -33.69 47.48
N PRO A 58 -6.26 -34.10 47.05
CA PRO A 58 -5.49 -35.14 47.76
C PRO A 58 -5.33 -34.79 49.24
N GLY A 59 -5.64 -35.78 50.13
CA GLY A 59 -5.62 -35.58 51.59
C GLY A 59 -4.25 -35.14 52.16
N TRP A 60 -3.15 -35.50 51.48
CA TRP A 60 -1.79 -35.13 51.85
C TRP A 60 -1.42 -33.67 51.42
N LEU A 61 -2.24 -33.00 50.58
CA LEU A 61 -2.03 -31.62 50.17
C LEU A 61 -2.54 -30.68 51.27
N GLU A 62 -1.64 -29.93 51.86
CA GLU A 62 -1.97 -29.01 52.98
C GLU A 62 -1.49 -27.60 52.70
N GLY A 63 -1.77 -26.67 53.65
CA GLY A 63 -1.27 -25.32 53.66
C GLY A 63 -1.75 -24.48 52.45
N GLU A 64 -0.85 -23.64 51.94
CA GLU A 64 -1.13 -22.67 50.91
C GLU A 64 -1.62 -23.30 49.58
N PHE A 65 -1.13 -24.50 49.23
CA PHE A 65 -1.52 -25.18 47.99
C PHE A 65 -2.95 -25.71 48.06
N ARG A 66 -3.33 -26.36 49.18
CA ARG A 66 -4.70 -26.85 49.36
C ARG A 66 -5.72 -25.73 49.31
N LEU A 67 -5.47 -24.65 50.02
CA LEU A 67 -6.37 -23.50 50.10
C LEU A 67 -6.46 -22.77 48.75
N TYR A 68 -5.33 -22.67 48.03
CA TYR A 68 -5.34 -22.08 46.70
C TYR A 68 -6.15 -22.91 45.69
N ASP A 69 -5.95 -24.23 45.69
CA ASP A 69 -6.68 -25.12 44.77
C ASP A 69 -8.18 -25.16 45.11
N GLU A 70 -8.56 -25.15 46.39
CA GLU A 70 -9.94 -24.98 46.82
C GLU A 70 -10.54 -23.69 46.22
N GLY A 71 -9.87 -22.57 46.43
CA GLY A 71 -10.31 -21.29 45.87
C GLY A 71 -10.39 -21.25 44.35
N ALA A 72 -9.43 -21.85 43.66
CA ALA A 72 -9.36 -21.91 42.21
C ALA A 72 -10.50 -22.79 41.62
N ILE A 73 -10.79 -23.93 42.24
CA ILE A 73 -11.93 -24.82 41.88
C ILE A 73 -13.25 -24.06 42.04
N ARG A 74 -13.48 -23.46 43.20
CA ARG A 74 -14.68 -22.70 43.50
C ARG A 74 -14.88 -21.54 42.52
N TYR A 75 -13.83 -20.81 42.22
CA TYR A 75 -13.87 -19.72 41.24
C TYR A 75 -14.29 -20.22 39.83
N ARG A 76 -13.69 -21.32 39.35
CA ARG A 76 -14.04 -21.91 38.05
C ARG A 76 -15.48 -22.41 38.00
N CYS A 77 -15.97 -23.02 39.05
CA CYS A 77 -17.35 -23.46 39.15
C CYS A 77 -18.35 -22.31 39.30
N GLY A 78 -17.90 -21.07 39.50
CA GLY A 78 -18.77 -19.90 39.71
C GLY A 78 -19.21 -19.69 41.14
N ASP A 79 -18.69 -20.46 42.13
CA ASP A 79 -18.87 -20.25 43.57
C ASP A 79 -17.87 -19.16 44.07
N TYR A 80 -18.16 -17.93 43.71
CA TYR A 80 -17.24 -16.82 44.04
C TYR A 80 -17.16 -16.53 45.53
N GLY A 81 -18.26 -16.77 46.27
CA GLY A 81 -18.28 -16.61 47.75
C GLY A 81 -17.37 -17.64 48.43
N GLY A 82 -17.49 -18.90 48.05
CA GLY A 82 -16.62 -19.95 48.54
C GLY A 82 -15.16 -19.76 48.14
N ALA A 83 -14.94 -19.27 46.91
CA ALA A 83 -13.57 -18.93 46.43
C ALA A 83 -12.91 -17.85 47.30
N LEU A 84 -13.65 -16.77 47.60
CA LEU A 84 -13.18 -15.70 48.49
C LEU A 84 -12.82 -16.23 49.89
N ALA A 85 -13.71 -17.05 50.50
CA ALA A 85 -13.47 -17.66 51.80
C ALA A 85 -12.17 -18.53 51.80
N ALA A 86 -11.91 -19.28 50.74
CA ALA A 86 -10.70 -20.09 50.64
C ALA A 86 -9.43 -19.21 50.49
N PHE A 87 -9.48 -18.17 49.62
CA PHE A 87 -8.36 -17.24 49.48
C PHE A 87 -8.11 -16.42 50.73
N ASP A 88 -9.16 -15.97 51.44
CA ASP A 88 -9.02 -15.25 52.71
C ASP A 88 -8.37 -16.13 53.81
N ARG A 89 -8.71 -17.43 53.87
CA ARG A 89 -8.04 -18.40 54.77
C ARG A 89 -6.57 -18.57 54.40
N LEU A 90 -6.23 -18.66 53.09
CA LEU A 90 -4.85 -18.71 52.66
C LEU A 90 -4.07 -17.46 53.10
N LEU A 91 -4.63 -16.28 52.83
CA LEU A 91 -4.00 -15.02 53.14
C LEU A 91 -3.89 -14.71 54.66
N ALA A 92 -4.67 -15.42 55.48
CA ALA A 92 -4.58 -15.39 56.93
C ALA A 92 -3.45 -16.24 57.52
N LEU A 93 -2.86 -17.17 56.75
CA LEU A 93 -1.70 -17.94 57.17
C LEU A 93 -0.51 -17.02 57.49
N PRO A 94 0.39 -17.40 58.40
CA PRO A 94 1.67 -16.69 58.57
C PRO A 94 2.43 -16.51 57.25
N ALA A 95 3.09 -15.37 57.08
CA ALA A 95 3.79 -15.06 55.81
C ALA A 95 4.79 -16.12 55.39
N GLY A 96 5.49 -16.73 56.36
CA GLY A 96 6.43 -17.85 56.09
C GLY A 96 5.78 -19.15 55.61
N GLU A 97 4.47 -19.33 55.79
CA GLU A 97 3.71 -20.53 55.40
C GLU A 97 3.01 -20.36 54.04
N ARG A 98 3.08 -19.15 53.43
CA ARG A 98 2.45 -18.86 52.13
C ARG A 98 3.35 -18.14 51.13
N PRO A 99 4.67 -18.50 51.02
CA PRO A 99 5.59 -17.78 50.15
C PRO A 99 5.34 -17.92 48.68
N LEU A 100 4.66 -19.00 48.23
CA LEU A 100 4.52 -19.40 46.85
C LEU A 100 3.15 -19.05 46.24
N ARG A 101 2.09 -18.92 47.07
CA ARG A 101 0.72 -18.71 46.58
C ARG A 101 0.10 -17.37 46.98
N THR A 102 0.79 -16.54 47.72
CA THR A 102 0.24 -15.24 48.16
C THR A 102 -0.11 -14.32 47.01
N VAL A 103 0.79 -14.13 46.06
CA VAL A 103 0.55 -13.26 44.89
C VAL A 103 -0.60 -13.80 44.05
N ALA A 104 -0.60 -15.11 43.78
CA ALA A 104 -1.66 -15.77 43.04
C ALA A 104 -3.03 -15.72 43.75
N ALA A 105 -3.05 -15.84 45.10
CA ALA A 105 -4.27 -15.75 45.89
C ALA A 105 -4.87 -14.34 45.86
N GLU A 106 -4.07 -13.29 46.05
CA GLU A 106 -4.56 -11.91 45.92
C GLU A 106 -5.06 -11.60 44.51
N TYR A 107 -4.37 -12.08 43.48
CA TYR A 107 -4.83 -11.94 42.09
C TYR A 107 -6.17 -12.62 41.87
N MET A 108 -6.32 -13.87 42.26
CA MET A 108 -7.57 -14.65 42.10
C MET A 108 -8.70 -14.11 42.99
N ARG A 109 -8.35 -13.60 44.19
CA ARG A 109 -9.29 -12.89 45.08
C ARG A 109 -9.86 -11.65 44.37
N GLY A 110 -8.98 -10.85 43.71
CA GLY A 110 -9.43 -9.70 42.91
C GLY A 110 -10.39 -10.12 41.81
N ARG A 111 -10.08 -11.20 41.09
CA ARG A 111 -10.97 -11.74 40.04
C ARG A 111 -12.32 -12.21 40.58
N ALA A 112 -12.34 -12.87 41.77
CA ALA A 112 -13.56 -13.34 42.40
C ALA A 112 -14.44 -12.16 42.86
N LEU A 113 -13.84 -11.13 43.47
CA LEU A 113 -14.52 -9.90 43.84
C LEU A 113 -15.13 -9.18 42.63
N TYR A 114 -14.36 -9.07 41.55
CA TYR A 114 -14.85 -8.47 40.32
C TYR A 114 -16.09 -9.23 39.75
N LYS A 115 -16.04 -10.57 39.70
CA LYS A 115 -17.16 -11.40 39.23
C LYS A 115 -18.36 -11.37 40.21
N SER A 116 -18.14 -11.06 41.46
CA SER A 116 -19.19 -10.87 42.48
C SER A 116 -19.80 -9.47 42.49
N GLY A 117 -19.44 -8.59 41.54
CA GLY A 117 -19.95 -7.22 41.50
C GLY A 117 -19.39 -6.29 42.53
N ARG A 118 -18.19 -6.57 43.09
CA ARG A 118 -17.50 -5.79 44.12
C ARG A 118 -16.23 -5.13 43.54
N PRO A 119 -16.34 -4.18 42.61
CA PRO A 119 -15.20 -3.63 41.87
C PRO A 119 -14.20 -2.85 42.74
N ALA A 120 -14.67 -2.13 43.78
CA ALA A 120 -13.81 -1.41 44.69
C ALA A 120 -12.88 -2.35 45.47
N ASP A 121 -13.43 -3.42 46.02
CA ASP A 121 -12.68 -4.42 46.77
C ASP A 121 -11.71 -5.19 45.84
N ALA A 122 -12.12 -5.45 44.57
CA ALA A 122 -11.26 -6.08 43.57
C ALA A 122 -10.02 -5.23 43.28
N ARG A 123 -10.16 -3.90 43.17
CA ARG A 123 -9.04 -2.96 43.00
C ARG A 123 -8.04 -3.06 44.12
N GLU A 124 -8.54 -3.10 45.39
CA GLU A 124 -7.67 -3.24 46.53
C GLU A 124 -6.92 -4.58 46.53
N ALA A 125 -7.58 -5.69 46.13
CA ALA A 125 -6.92 -6.97 46.01
C ALA A 125 -5.81 -6.95 44.95
N TYR A 126 -6.03 -6.36 43.78
CA TYR A 126 -4.99 -6.19 42.77
C TYR A 126 -3.82 -5.30 43.24
N ALA A 127 -4.11 -4.24 44.01
CA ALA A 127 -3.06 -3.42 44.62
C ALA A 127 -2.22 -4.24 45.62
N ARG A 128 -2.88 -5.07 46.48
CA ARG A 128 -2.18 -5.98 47.39
C ARG A 128 -1.38 -7.05 46.65
N CYS A 129 -1.88 -7.59 45.56
CA CYS A 129 -1.14 -8.51 44.70
C CYS A 129 0.20 -7.90 44.24
N ARG A 130 0.19 -6.69 43.71
CA ARG A 130 1.42 -6.00 43.29
C ARG A 130 2.35 -5.69 44.46
N LYS A 131 1.79 -5.23 45.60
CA LYS A 131 2.56 -4.97 46.80
C LYS A 131 3.26 -6.24 47.34
N ALA A 132 2.56 -7.37 47.31
CA ALA A 132 3.11 -8.65 47.73
C ALA A 132 4.28 -9.08 46.84
N ALA A 133 4.15 -8.98 45.54
CA ALA A 133 5.21 -9.29 44.57
C ALA A 133 6.46 -8.40 44.77
N LEU A 134 6.26 -7.10 45.05
CA LEU A 134 7.35 -6.14 45.26
C LEU A 134 8.05 -6.29 46.61
N SER A 135 7.42 -6.93 47.60
CA SER A 135 7.99 -7.07 48.95
C SER A 135 9.19 -8.02 49.03
N GLY A 136 9.45 -8.80 47.99
CA GLY A 136 10.54 -9.76 47.94
C GLY A 136 10.32 -11.05 48.77
N GLY A 137 9.30 -11.08 49.64
CA GLY A 137 8.98 -12.24 50.49
C GLY A 137 8.09 -13.29 49.81
N PHE A 138 7.44 -12.95 48.68
CA PHE A 138 6.50 -13.82 47.96
C PHE A 138 6.91 -13.99 46.51
N LYS A 139 6.66 -15.19 45.93
CA LYS A 139 7.03 -15.52 44.55
C LYS A 139 5.91 -15.21 43.58
N ASP A 140 6.26 -14.66 42.42
CA ASP A 140 5.35 -14.38 41.29
C ASP A 140 5.91 -14.91 39.94
N PRO A 141 6.07 -16.24 39.82
CA PRO A 141 6.65 -16.83 38.60
C PRO A 141 5.73 -16.71 37.36
N GLU A 142 4.45 -16.47 37.58
CA GLU A 142 3.43 -16.32 36.53
C GLU A 142 3.22 -14.84 36.13
N ASN A 143 3.99 -13.92 36.75
CA ASN A 143 3.90 -12.47 36.53
C ASN A 143 2.48 -11.88 36.73
N LEU A 144 1.74 -12.43 37.72
CA LEU A 144 0.36 -12.06 38.01
C LEU A 144 0.23 -10.64 38.53
N ALA A 145 1.26 -10.13 39.19
CA ALA A 145 1.32 -8.73 39.62
C ALA A 145 1.20 -7.77 38.42
N PHE A 146 1.86 -8.09 37.29
CA PHE A 146 1.74 -7.32 36.06
C PHE A 146 0.33 -7.48 35.42
N GLU A 147 -0.14 -8.71 35.30
CA GLU A 147 -1.47 -8.99 34.75
C GLU A 147 -2.60 -8.35 35.57
N SER A 148 -2.42 -8.19 36.89
CA SER A 148 -3.38 -7.53 37.79
C SER A 148 -3.67 -6.08 37.41
N ALA A 149 -2.72 -5.38 36.77
CA ALA A 149 -2.91 -4.01 36.30
C ALA A 149 -3.97 -3.94 35.19
N GLY A 150 -3.97 -4.92 34.26
CA GLY A 150 -4.99 -5.00 33.20
C GLY A 150 -6.40 -5.20 33.76
N PHE A 151 -6.55 -6.05 34.80
CA PHE A 151 -7.83 -6.25 35.47
C PHE A 151 -8.28 -5.05 36.29
N GLU A 152 -7.36 -4.33 36.94
CA GLU A 152 -7.68 -3.06 37.59
C GLU A 152 -8.19 -2.01 36.60
N ALA A 153 -7.58 -1.93 35.41
CA ALA A 153 -8.07 -1.04 34.34
C ALA A 153 -9.48 -1.44 33.85
N GLN A 154 -9.82 -2.74 33.82
CA GLN A 154 -11.20 -3.17 33.55
C GLN A 154 -12.19 -2.67 34.63
N VAL A 155 -11.80 -2.69 35.91
CA VAL A 155 -12.59 -2.10 37.00
C VAL A 155 -12.81 -0.61 36.76
N ASP A 156 -11.76 0.11 36.33
CA ASP A 156 -11.84 1.54 36.02
C ASP A 156 -12.83 1.83 34.89
N ILE A 157 -12.85 0.98 33.84
CA ILE A 157 -13.84 1.09 32.74
C ILE A 157 -15.27 0.93 33.30
N LEU A 158 -15.54 -0.07 34.16
CA LEU A 158 -16.86 -0.29 34.77
C LEU A 158 -17.33 0.89 35.59
N GLU A 159 -16.41 1.57 36.29
CA GLU A 159 -16.69 2.75 37.11
C GLU A 159 -16.75 4.04 36.28
N GLY A 160 -16.55 3.99 34.96
CA GLY A 160 -16.52 5.17 34.10
C GLY A 160 -15.24 6.01 34.23
N LYS A 161 -14.18 5.47 34.85
CA LYS A 161 -12.88 6.13 35.05
C LYS A 161 -11.95 5.85 33.87
N TYR A 162 -12.43 6.16 32.65
CA TYR A 162 -11.78 5.78 31.38
C TYR A 162 -10.37 6.36 31.23
N ALA A 163 -10.16 7.62 31.66
CA ALA A 163 -8.83 8.24 31.56
C ALA A 163 -7.78 7.46 32.37
N ARG A 164 -8.16 6.97 33.58
CA ARG A 164 -7.28 6.15 34.41
C ARG A 164 -7.01 4.79 33.77
N ALA A 165 -8.04 4.16 33.22
CA ALA A 165 -7.89 2.90 32.46
C ALA A 165 -6.92 3.06 31.28
N VAL A 166 -7.03 4.14 30.50
CA VAL A 166 -6.11 4.45 29.39
C VAL A 166 -4.68 4.59 29.88
N ARG A 167 -4.42 5.31 30.97
CA ARG A 167 -3.07 5.43 31.55
C ARG A 167 -2.48 4.07 31.92
N THR A 168 -3.28 3.21 32.57
CA THR A 168 -2.85 1.86 32.95
C THR A 168 -2.56 0.99 31.71
N TYR A 169 -3.45 0.96 30.74
CA TYR A 169 -3.24 0.21 29.50
C TYR A 169 -2.09 0.76 28.65
N PHE A 170 -1.83 2.06 28.70
CA PHE A 170 -0.66 2.63 28.03
C PHE A 170 0.65 2.16 28.65
N SER A 171 0.69 2.01 29.98
CA SER A 171 1.84 1.43 30.67
C SER A 171 2.06 -0.04 30.28
N ILE A 172 0.97 -0.80 30.14
CA ILE A 172 1.00 -2.19 29.63
C ILE A 172 1.47 -2.22 28.18
N TYR A 173 0.95 -1.33 27.33
CA TYR A 173 1.36 -1.22 25.92
C TYR A 173 2.86 -0.94 25.78
N LYS A 174 3.41 0.00 26.57
CA LYS A 174 4.86 0.28 26.55
C LYS A 174 5.71 -0.93 26.92
N ALA A 175 5.21 -1.78 27.80
CA ALA A 175 5.94 -2.97 28.27
C ALA A 175 5.78 -4.18 27.33
N THR A 176 4.68 -4.30 26.59
CA THR A 176 4.29 -5.54 25.86
C THR A 176 3.93 -5.35 24.39
N GLY A 177 3.73 -4.13 23.92
CA GLY A 177 3.18 -3.83 22.60
C GLY A 177 1.68 -4.13 22.44
N ARG A 178 0.97 -4.57 23.51
CA ARG A 178 -0.47 -4.93 23.43
C ARG A 178 -1.36 -3.71 23.56
N ASP A 179 -2.07 -3.32 22.50
CA ASP A 179 -2.92 -2.12 22.44
C ASP A 179 -4.42 -2.36 22.66
N LEU A 180 -4.87 -3.62 22.68
CA LEU A 180 -6.29 -3.97 22.75
C LEU A 180 -7.01 -3.28 23.92
N GLY A 181 -6.37 -3.22 25.11
CA GLY A 181 -6.94 -2.57 26.29
C GLY A 181 -7.17 -1.07 26.09
N LEU A 182 -6.23 -0.39 25.41
CA LEU A 182 -6.36 1.03 25.05
C LEU A 182 -7.57 1.25 24.15
N ARG A 183 -7.67 0.48 23.08
CA ARG A 183 -8.79 0.58 22.12
C ARG A 183 -10.14 0.32 22.79
N VAL A 184 -10.22 -0.70 23.63
CA VAL A 184 -11.46 -1.02 24.38
C VAL A 184 -11.85 0.12 25.32
N ALA A 185 -10.89 0.69 26.06
CA ALA A 185 -11.18 1.79 26.99
C ALA A 185 -11.73 3.02 26.28
N VAL A 186 -11.10 3.43 25.16
CA VAL A 186 -11.54 4.57 24.37
C VAL A 186 -12.90 4.30 23.70
N SER A 187 -13.08 3.14 23.06
CA SER A 187 -14.35 2.79 22.42
C SER A 187 -15.53 2.72 23.39
N ARG A 188 -15.30 2.26 24.64
CA ARG A 188 -16.32 2.28 25.69
C ARG A 188 -16.66 3.68 26.14
N ALA A 189 -15.65 4.53 26.33
CA ALA A 189 -15.86 5.93 26.69
C ALA A 189 -16.64 6.67 25.59
N ALA A 190 -16.34 6.41 24.31
CA ALA A 190 -16.97 7.04 23.16
C ALA A 190 -18.49 6.81 23.08
N GLN A 191 -19.02 5.81 23.78
CA GLN A 191 -20.48 5.53 23.80
C GLN A 191 -21.32 6.61 24.52
N THR A 192 -20.71 7.44 25.38
CA THR A 192 -21.41 8.46 26.16
C THR A 192 -20.65 9.78 26.24
N ASP A 193 -21.36 10.91 26.32
CA ASP A 193 -20.71 12.22 26.49
C ASP A 193 -19.90 12.30 27.79
N ARG A 194 -20.42 11.76 28.89
CA ARG A 194 -19.69 11.65 30.15
C ARG A 194 -18.36 10.87 30.01
N GLY A 195 -18.37 9.83 29.19
CA GLY A 195 -17.16 9.06 28.89
C GLY A 195 -16.14 9.90 28.11
N LEU A 196 -16.60 10.64 27.12
CA LEU A 196 -15.77 11.55 26.35
C LEU A 196 -15.22 12.71 27.22
N GLU A 197 -16.06 13.30 28.09
CA GLU A 197 -15.64 14.31 29.07
C GLU A 197 -14.55 13.78 30.02
N ASN A 198 -14.69 12.52 30.45
CA ASN A 198 -13.69 11.87 31.28
C ASN A 198 -12.36 11.69 30.53
N LEU A 199 -12.38 11.25 29.26
CA LEU A 199 -11.15 11.20 28.44
C LEU A 199 -10.55 12.58 28.22
N ALA A 200 -11.37 13.59 27.91
CA ALA A 200 -10.93 14.97 27.70
C ALA A 200 -10.33 15.63 28.95
N SER A 201 -10.58 15.09 30.17
CA SER A 201 -10.01 15.59 31.40
C SER A 201 -8.53 15.25 31.61
N ASP A 202 -7.97 14.36 30.77
CA ASP A 202 -6.61 13.87 30.90
C ASP A 202 -5.86 13.98 29.54
N PRO A 203 -4.69 14.65 29.50
CA PRO A 203 -3.98 14.89 28.23
C PRO A 203 -3.63 13.61 27.47
N LEU A 204 -3.19 12.55 28.17
CA LEU A 204 -2.85 11.28 27.52
C LEU A 204 -4.08 10.56 26.96
N ALA A 205 -5.16 10.50 27.76
CA ALA A 205 -6.41 9.90 27.34
C ALA A 205 -7.06 10.69 26.19
N SER A 206 -6.96 12.01 26.21
CA SER A 206 -7.40 12.90 25.15
C SER A 206 -6.65 12.63 23.83
N ALA A 207 -5.33 12.41 23.89
CA ALA A 207 -4.53 12.05 22.73
C ALA A 207 -4.99 10.72 22.09
N PHE A 208 -5.22 9.69 22.91
CA PHE A 208 -5.74 8.40 22.43
C PHE A 208 -7.15 8.51 21.86
N ALA A 209 -8.02 9.34 22.43
CA ALA A 209 -9.34 9.63 21.92
C ALA A 209 -9.25 10.33 20.55
N ALA A 210 -8.39 11.34 20.42
CA ALA A 210 -8.15 12.03 19.14
C ALA A 210 -7.69 11.06 18.04
N CYS A 211 -6.71 10.18 18.34
CA CYS A 211 -6.27 9.14 17.39
C CYS A 211 -7.41 8.18 17.03
N HIS A 212 -8.23 7.78 18.00
CA HIS A 212 -9.37 6.88 17.74
C HIS A 212 -10.37 7.51 16.79
N PHE A 213 -10.75 8.77 17.01
CA PHE A 213 -11.70 9.48 16.13
C PHE A 213 -11.08 9.85 14.79
N ALA A 214 -9.79 10.16 14.73
CA ALA A 214 -9.10 10.40 13.46
C ALA A 214 -9.04 9.15 12.57
N ALA A 215 -8.98 7.94 13.16
CA ALA A 215 -9.01 6.67 12.45
C ALA A 215 -10.42 6.11 12.23
N SER A 216 -11.46 6.76 12.73
CA SER A 216 -12.85 6.35 12.57
C SER A 216 -13.40 6.83 11.22
N ARG A 217 -14.35 6.06 10.66
CA ARG A 217 -15.16 6.50 9.51
C ARG A 217 -16.30 7.44 9.91
N GLU A 218 -16.56 7.57 11.20
CA GLU A 218 -17.57 8.49 11.73
C GLU A 218 -16.97 9.89 11.92
N SER A 219 -17.78 10.93 11.73
CA SER A 219 -17.34 12.31 11.99
C SER A 219 -16.85 12.48 13.42
N PRO A 220 -15.69 13.11 13.66
CA PRO A 220 -15.19 13.41 15.00
C PRO A 220 -15.92 14.59 15.68
N ALA A 221 -17.01 15.12 15.09
CA ALA A 221 -17.74 16.30 15.56
C ALA A 221 -18.04 16.28 17.06
N ARG A 222 -18.55 15.15 17.53
CA ARG A 222 -18.91 14.98 18.95
C ARG A 222 -17.69 15.12 19.88
N TRP A 223 -16.55 14.54 19.47
CA TRP A 223 -15.30 14.69 20.20
C TRP A 223 -14.79 16.14 20.16
N ILE A 224 -14.77 16.75 18.97
CA ILE A 224 -14.34 18.15 18.78
C ILE A 224 -15.15 19.09 19.66
N LYS A 225 -16.49 18.91 19.70
CA LYS A 225 -17.38 19.73 20.54
C LYS A 225 -17.08 19.57 22.03
N ILE A 226 -16.87 18.35 22.52
CA ILE A 226 -16.66 18.07 23.96
C ILE A 226 -15.26 18.47 24.39
N ALA A 227 -14.25 18.14 23.60
CA ALA A 227 -12.85 18.35 23.95
C ALA A 227 -12.33 19.76 23.58
N GLY A 228 -12.94 20.42 22.60
CA GLY A 228 -12.52 21.75 22.08
C GLY A 228 -12.46 22.85 23.13
N GLY A 229 -13.33 22.83 24.12
CA GLY A 229 -13.28 23.75 25.24
C GLY A 229 -12.06 23.60 26.18
N ARG A 230 -11.29 22.53 26.04
CA ARG A 230 -10.16 22.19 26.93
C ARG A 230 -8.78 22.23 26.26
N ARG A 231 -8.62 22.77 25.11
CA ARG A 231 -7.41 22.96 24.24
C ARG A 231 -6.22 21.99 24.39
N ALA A 232 -6.06 21.35 25.55
CA ALA A 232 -4.85 20.61 25.97
C ALA A 232 -4.51 19.35 25.13
N GLY A 233 -5.44 18.80 24.35
CA GLY A 233 -5.17 17.64 23.49
C GLY A 233 -5.15 17.97 21.99
N PHE A 234 -5.56 19.17 21.61
CA PHE A 234 -5.73 19.55 20.20
C PHE A 234 -4.44 20.04 19.54
N ALA A 235 -3.49 20.59 20.32
CA ALA A 235 -2.28 21.18 19.76
C ALA A 235 -1.49 20.21 18.83
N HIS A 236 -1.55 18.90 19.10
CA HIS A 236 -0.83 17.87 18.35
C HIS A 236 -1.73 16.98 17.46
N PHE A 237 -3.06 17.05 17.63
CA PHE A 237 -4.00 16.15 16.93
C PHE A 237 -5.11 16.91 16.20
N GLY A 238 -5.12 18.24 16.28
CA GLY A 238 -6.13 19.07 15.65
C GLY A 238 -6.18 18.88 14.13
N GLY A 239 -5.03 18.80 13.48
CA GLY A 239 -4.95 18.55 12.05
C GLY A 239 -5.47 17.18 11.62
N LEU A 240 -5.19 16.12 12.40
CA LEU A 240 -5.74 14.79 12.14
C LEU A 240 -7.27 14.75 12.30
N LEU A 241 -7.79 15.40 13.33
CA LEU A 241 -9.24 15.51 13.54
C LEU A 241 -9.91 16.36 12.44
N ALA A 242 -9.24 17.45 12.01
CA ALA A 242 -9.70 18.27 10.90
C ALA A 242 -9.76 17.46 9.61
N LEU A 243 -8.73 16.63 9.32
CA LEU A 243 -8.72 15.74 8.17
C LEU A 243 -9.85 14.71 8.24
N SER A 244 -10.04 14.08 9.39
CA SER A 244 -11.12 13.10 9.58
C SER A 244 -12.49 13.72 9.39
N ALA A 245 -12.74 14.91 9.95
CA ALA A 245 -13.98 15.65 9.77
C ALA A 245 -14.18 16.05 8.29
N TYR A 246 -13.14 16.56 7.65
CA TYR A 246 -13.16 16.89 6.23
C TYR A 246 -13.51 15.68 5.36
N ASN A 247 -12.86 14.54 5.62
CA ASN A 247 -13.08 13.30 4.87
C ASN A 247 -14.48 12.70 5.09
N SER A 248 -15.11 12.97 6.23
CA SER A 248 -16.50 12.58 6.51
C SER A 248 -17.54 13.56 5.96
N GLY A 249 -17.11 14.65 5.32
CA GLY A 249 -17.97 15.71 4.79
C GLY A 249 -18.45 16.73 5.82
N ASP A 250 -17.96 16.66 7.04
CA ASP A 250 -18.29 17.59 8.13
C ASP A 250 -17.32 18.78 8.16
N TYR A 251 -17.51 19.71 7.22
CA TYR A 251 -16.60 20.84 7.03
C TYR A 251 -16.67 21.86 8.18
N GLU A 252 -17.80 21.97 8.87
CA GLU A 252 -17.93 22.84 10.05
C GLU A 252 -17.03 22.36 11.17
N SER A 253 -17.12 21.06 11.52
CA SER A 253 -16.24 20.46 12.52
C SER A 253 -14.77 20.47 12.10
N ALA A 254 -14.48 20.31 10.80
CA ALA A 254 -13.12 20.38 10.28
C ALA A 254 -12.51 21.79 10.51
N ARG A 255 -13.25 22.86 10.20
CA ARG A 255 -12.82 24.26 10.47
C ARG A 255 -12.64 24.50 11.98
N ALA A 256 -13.59 24.04 12.82
CA ALA A 256 -13.46 24.13 14.27
C ALA A 256 -12.20 23.41 14.81
N ALA A 257 -11.87 22.24 14.26
CA ALA A 257 -10.65 21.52 14.64
C ALA A 257 -9.37 22.28 14.20
N LEU A 258 -9.37 22.93 13.04
CA LEU A 258 -8.26 23.78 12.60
C LEU A 258 -8.00 24.95 13.55
N GLU A 259 -9.04 25.64 14.04
CA GLU A 259 -8.91 26.73 15.01
C GLU A 259 -8.29 26.28 16.34
N LEU A 260 -8.43 25.01 16.68
CA LEU A 260 -7.90 24.41 17.91
C LEU A 260 -6.49 23.83 17.73
N SER A 261 -6.04 23.63 16.49
CA SER A 261 -4.73 23.07 16.18
C SER A 261 -3.60 24.06 16.41
N ALA A 262 -2.37 23.55 16.58
CA ALA A 262 -1.19 24.41 16.58
C ALA A 262 -0.94 24.98 15.18
N GLY A 263 -0.54 26.26 15.09
CA GLY A 263 -0.33 26.93 13.80
C GLY A 263 0.73 26.30 12.89
N GLU A 264 1.62 25.49 13.45
CA GLU A 264 2.70 24.79 12.74
C GLU A 264 2.37 23.28 12.50
N ASP A 265 1.15 22.81 12.80
CA ASP A 265 0.76 21.44 12.55
C ASP A 265 0.68 21.18 11.02
N PRO A 266 1.56 20.32 10.45
CA PRO A 266 1.58 20.08 9.01
C PRO A 266 0.26 19.53 8.47
N MET A 267 -0.44 18.71 9.27
CA MET A 267 -1.75 18.15 8.89
C MET A 267 -2.82 19.25 8.83
N ALA A 268 -2.82 20.15 9.82
CA ALA A 268 -3.74 21.29 9.82
C ALA A 268 -3.51 22.18 8.60
N ARG A 269 -2.24 22.46 8.27
CA ARG A 269 -1.89 23.24 7.06
C ARG A 269 -2.35 22.57 5.78
N TRP A 270 -2.24 21.25 5.68
CA TRP A 270 -2.74 20.54 4.51
C TRP A 270 -4.27 20.62 4.39
N VAL A 271 -5.00 20.43 5.50
CA VAL A 271 -6.48 20.60 5.48
C VAL A 271 -6.88 22.04 5.18
N GLU A 272 -6.15 23.03 5.67
CA GLU A 272 -6.34 24.45 5.33
C GLU A 272 -6.20 24.67 3.80
N SER A 273 -5.18 24.08 3.18
CA SER A 273 -5.01 24.17 1.72
C SER A 273 -6.17 23.55 0.95
N LYS A 274 -6.80 22.48 1.46
CA LYS A 274 -8.00 21.89 0.86
C LYS A 274 -9.19 22.86 0.89
N PHE A 275 -9.37 23.61 1.96
CA PHE A 275 -10.39 24.64 2.00
C PHE A 275 -10.12 25.78 1.03
N LEU A 276 -8.86 26.23 0.90
CA LEU A 276 -8.47 27.23 -0.10
C LEU A 276 -8.75 26.74 -1.53
N ILE A 277 -8.46 25.48 -1.83
CA ILE A 277 -8.80 24.87 -3.12
C ILE A 277 -10.33 24.85 -3.35
N MET A 278 -11.12 24.50 -2.32
CA MET A 278 -12.57 24.55 -2.40
C MET A 278 -13.10 25.97 -2.69
N ASP A 279 -12.47 26.97 -2.09
CA ASP A 279 -12.81 28.38 -2.24
C ASP A 279 -12.25 28.99 -3.55
N GLY A 280 -11.42 28.22 -4.31
CA GLY A 280 -10.82 28.64 -5.59
C GLY A 280 -9.54 29.47 -5.43
N ASP A 281 -9.00 29.62 -4.24
CA ASP A 281 -7.72 30.30 -3.99
C ASP A 281 -6.54 29.33 -4.16
N TYR A 282 -6.31 28.94 -5.41
CA TYR A 282 -5.24 27.99 -5.77
C TYR A 282 -3.85 28.52 -5.46
N LYS A 283 -3.66 29.86 -5.52
CA LYS A 283 -2.37 30.48 -5.22
C LYS A 283 -2.00 30.33 -3.74
N ALA A 284 -2.89 30.70 -2.84
CA ALA A 284 -2.64 30.53 -1.41
C ALA A 284 -2.49 29.05 -1.03
N ALA A 285 -3.27 28.15 -1.64
CA ALA A 285 -3.12 26.71 -1.47
C ALA A 285 -1.73 26.22 -1.90
N SER A 286 -1.25 26.65 -3.09
CA SER A 286 0.07 26.33 -3.63
C SER A 286 1.20 26.81 -2.70
N GLU A 287 1.08 28.01 -2.09
CA GLU A 287 2.05 28.53 -1.13
C GLU A 287 2.12 27.68 0.13
N ILE A 288 0.98 27.24 0.68
CA ILE A 288 0.94 26.36 1.86
C ILE A 288 1.57 25.00 1.53
N ILE A 289 1.09 24.35 0.46
CA ILE A 289 1.56 23.00 0.10
C ILE A 289 3.06 23.02 -0.26
N SER A 290 3.55 24.08 -0.91
CA SER A 290 4.97 24.21 -1.23
C SER A 290 5.87 24.18 0.01
N LYS A 291 5.43 24.81 1.11
CA LYS A 291 6.16 24.79 2.39
C LYS A 291 6.16 23.38 3.00
N LEU A 292 5.03 22.67 2.90
CA LEU A 292 4.91 21.28 3.37
C LEU A 292 5.83 20.34 2.59
N VAL A 293 5.83 20.44 1.27
CA VAL A 293 6.65 19.59 0.40
C VAL A 293 8.15 19.83 0.63
N ARG A 294 8.56 21.10 0.82
CA ARG A 294 9.98 21.43 1.06
C ARG A 294 10.47 21.11 2.47
N GLY A 295 9.58 21.07 3.45
CA GLY A 295 9.99 21.02 4.86
C GLY A 295 9.66 19.71 5.58
N ASN A 296 8.49 19.13 5.43
CA ASN A 296 7.94 18.19 6.42
C ASN A 296 7.12 17.02 5.85
N LEU A 297 7.31 16.59 4.62
CA LEU A 297 6.58 15.43 4.08
C LEU A 297 6.78 14.16 4.92
N GLY A 298 8.01 13.94 5.41
CA GLY A 298 8.31 12.80 6.27
C GLY A 298 7.60 12.84 7.63
N ASP A 299 7.30 14.02 8.15
CA ASP A 299 6.56 14.19 9.40
C ASP A 299 5.07 13.86 9.21
N ILE A 300 4.48 14.29 8.09
CA ILE A 300 3.10 13.94 7.73
C ILE A 300 2.94 12.42 7.61
N GLY A 301 3.85 11.74 6.90
CA GLY A 301 3.83 10.28 6.77
C GLY A 301 3.93 9.57 8.11
N ARG A 302 4.82 10.02 9.00
CA ARG A 302 4.97 9.44 10.36
C ARG A 302 3.72 9.63 11.21
N ILE A 303 3.06 10.78 11.15
CA ILE A 303 1.82 11.06 11.90
C ILE A 303 0.70 10.12 11.44
N CYS A 304 0.62 9.81 10.14
CA CYS A 304 -0.39 8.92 9.59
C CYS A 304 -0.05 7.43 9.67
N GLY A 305 1.10 7.06 10.26
CA GLY A 305 1.52 5.66 10.38
C GLY A 305 1.96 5.04 9.06
N ASP A 306 2.37 5.85 8.10
CA ASP A 306 2.78 5.44 6.77
C ASP A 306 4.19 4.83 6.81
N SER A 307 4.28 3.51 6.72
CA SER A 307 5.56 2.79 6.74
C SER A 307 6.19 2.60 5.35
N GLY A 308 5.63 3.19 4.30
CA GLY A 308 6.18 3.02 2.95
C GLY A 308 5.46 3.79 1.85
N GLY A 309 5.91 4.96 1.53
CA GLY A 309 5.95 5.59 0.19
C GLY A 309 4.64 5.89 -0.58
N SER A 310 3.49 5.37 -0.19
CA SER A 310 2.24 5.50 -0.96
C SER A 310 1.09 6.19 -0.21
N GLY A 311 1.38 6.81 0.93
CA GLY A 311 0.37 7.36 1.81
C GLY A 311 0.10 8.86 1.66
N VAL A 312 -0.24 9.47 2.78
CA VAL A 312 -0.66 10.88 2.84
C VAL A 312 0.40 11.85 2.30
N ALA A 313 1.69 11.58 2.55
CA ALA A 313 2.79 12.39 2.03
C ALA A 313 2.82 12.40 0.49
N ALA A 314 2.64 11.22 -0.12
CA ALA A 314 2.55 11.09 -1.58
C ALA A 314 1.34 11.84 -2.15
N LYS A 315 0.21 11.82 -1.42
CA LYS A 315 -0.99 12.57 -1.81
C LYS A 315 -0.75 14.08 -1.79
N VAL A 316 -0.14 14.60 -0.73
CA VAL A 316 0.22 16.03 -0.62
C VAL A 316 1.13 16.46 -1.77
N ALA A 317 2.17 15.67 -2.08
CA ALA A 317 3.06 15.94 -3.19
C ALA A 317 2.32 15.88 -4.54
N SER A 318 1.42 14.91 -4.72
CA SER A 318 0.61 14.81 -5.95
C SER A 318 -0.33 15.99 -6.14
N GLU A 319 -1.01 16.46 -5.09
CA GLU A 319 -1.85 17.65 -5.15
C GLU A 319 -1.04 18.91 -5.55
N TYR A 320 0.17 19.04 -4.99
CA TYR A 320 1.07 20.11 -5.39
C TYR A 320 1.50 19.97 -6.86
N GLY A 321 1.77 18.75 -7.32
CA GLY A 321 2.08 18.46 -8.72
C GLY A 321 0.98 18.92 -9.67
N VAL A 322 -0.30 18.75 -9.31
CA VAL A 322 -1.43 19.22 -10.12
C VAL A 322 -1.53 20.74 -10.14
N LEU A 323 -1.31 21.40 -9.00
CA LEU A 323 -1.26 22.87 -8.95
C LEU A 323 -0.14 23.38 -9.87
N LYS A 324 1.05 22.80 -9.81
CA LYS A 324 2.19 23.17 -10.68
C LYS A 324 1.91 22.89 -12.15
N PHE A 325 1.27 21.76 -12.48
CA PHE A 325 0.84 21.47 -13.84
C PHE A 325 -0.14 22.55 -14.37
N SER A 326 -1.08 22.97 -13.53
CA SER A 326 -2.06 24.00 -13.90
C SER A 326 -1.43 25.38 -14.05
N GLU A 327 -0.31 25.64 -13.39
CA GLU A 327 0.54 26.83 -13.55
C GLU A 327 1.49 26.75 -14.76
N GLU A 328 1.47 25.65 -15.52
CA GLU A 328 2.41 25.32 -16.62
C GLU A 328 3.88 25.11 -16.17
N ASP A 329 4.12 24.97 -14.88
CA ASP A 329 5.44 24.59 -14.36
C ASP A 329 5.59 23.07 -14.39
N PHE A 330 5.73 22.52 -15.61
CA PHE A 330 5.78 21.07 -15.82
C PHE A 330 6.98 20.41 -15.17
N ALA A 331 8.11 21.11 -15.05
CA ALA A 331 9.29 20.58 -14.39
C ALA A 331 9.05 20.38 -12.89
N ALA A 332 8.47 21.36 -12.20
CA ALA A 332 8.11 21.24 -10.80
C ALA A 332 6.97 20.21 -10.59
N ALA A 333 6.00 20.14 -11.51
CA ALA A 333 4.96 19.12 -11.48
C ALA A 333 5.54 17.70 -11.55
N LEU A 334 6.48 17.47 -12.47
CA LEU A 334 7.15 16.19 -12.63
C LEU A 334 7.99 15.83 -11.39
N ASP A 335 8.70 16.78 -10.78
CA ASP A 335 9.41 16.57 -9.51
C ASP A 335 8.46 16.07 -8.42
N CYS A 336 7.31 16.71 -8.27
CA CYS A 336 6.31 16.34 -7.27
C CYS A 336 5.77 14.93 -7.50
N PHE A 337 5.45 14.57 -8.73
CA PHE A 337 4.94 13.23 -9.05
C PHE A 337 6.02 12.15 -8.89
N VAL A 338 7.28 12.45 -9.22
CA VAL A 338 8.40 11.53 -9.00
C VAL A 338 8.67 11.36 -7.51
N GLU A 339 8.61 12.43 -6.72
CA GLU A 339 8.76 12.37 -5.26
C GLU A 339 7.64 11.58 -4.61
N ALA A 340 6.42 11.76 -5.08
CA ALA A 340 5.24 11.03 -4.64
C ALA A 340 5.25 9.54 -5.04
N GLY A 341 6.13 9.12 -5.95
CA GLY A 341 6.03 7.81 -6.59
C GLY A 341 4.80 7.64 -7.48
N ASN A 342 4.19 8.77 -7.89
CA ASN A 342 2.98 8.78 -8.69
C ASN A 342 3.31 8.54 -10.17
N PHE A 343 3.21 7.28 -10.56
CA PHE A 343 3.53 6.84 -11.92
C PHE A 343 2.67 7.54 -12.99
N GLU A 344 1.36 7.60 -12.77
CA GLU A 344 0.44 8.12 -13.78
C GLU A 344 0.64 9.61 -14.04
N GLY A 345 0.76 10.39 -12.97
CA GLY A 345 1.07 11.83 -13.08
C GLY A 345 2.42 12.08 -13.75
N ALA A 346 3.45 11.35 -13.36
CA ALA A 346 4.78 11.50 -13.93
C ALA A 346 4.80 11.16 -15.43
N MET A 347 4.17 10.05 -15.84
CA MET A 347 4.11 9.67 -17.26
C MET A 347 3.25 10.63 -18.07
N PHE A 348 2.14 11.13 -17.51
CA PHE A 348 1.35 12.16 -18.20
C PHE A 348 2.19 13.41 -18.49
N ILE A 349 2.94 13.90 -17.52
CA ILE A 349 3.82 15.05 -17.76
C ILE A 349 4.90 14.71 -18.79
N ALA A 350 5.58 13.57 -18.63
CA ALA A 350 6.68 13.18 -19.49
C ALA A 350 6.25 12.84 -20.92
N GLU A 351 5.11 12.17 -21.13
CA GLU A 351 4.68 11.70 -22.44
C GLU A 351 3.77 12.69 -23.19
N ILE A 352 2.98 13.48 -22.45
CA ILE A 352 1.92 14.30 -23.05
C ILE A 352 2.18 15.79 -22.86
N ALA A 353 2.46 16.26 -21.63
CA ALA A 353 2.47 17.67 -21.31
C ALA A 353 3.76 18.40 -21.72
N MET A 354 4.93 17.83 -21.43
CA MET A 354 6.23 18.45 -21.77
C MET A 354 6.59 18.23 -23.24
N ASP A 355 7.25 19.19 -23.87
CA ASP A 355 7.96 18.97 -25.13
C ASP A 355 9.26 18.18 -24.92
N ALA A 356 9.82 17.61 -26.02
CA ALA A 356 10.99 16.74 -25.93
C ALA A 356 12.25 17.46 -25.42
N GLU A 357 12.44 18.74 -25.76
CA GLU A 357 13.60 19.50 -25.32
C GLU A 357 13.53 19.86 -23.84
N SER A 358 12.36 20.25 -23.36
CA SER A 358 12.13 20.52 -21.94
C SER A 358 12.28 19.24 -21.10
N LEU A 359 11.82 18.09 -21.61
CA LEU A 359 12.01 16.80 -20.95
C LEU A 359 13.49 16.38 -20.94
N ARG A 360 14.25 16.64 -22.03
CA ARG A 360 15.70 16.41 -22.10
C ARG A 360 16.41 17.23 -21.02
N ARG A 361 16.19 18.55 -20.97
CA ARG A 361 16.77 19.44 -19.94
C ARG A 361 16.46 18.99 -18.52
N TYR A 362 15.22 18.53 -18.31
CA TYR A 362 14.81 17.99 -17.02
C TYR A 362 15.60 16.72 -16.67
N CYS A 363 15.70 15.73 -17.55
CA CYS A 363 16.45 14.50 -17.33
C CYS A 363 17.94 14.75 -17.10
N ASP A 364 18.56 15.65 -17.91
CA ASP A 364 19.98 16.00 -17.81
C ASP A 364 20.31 16.64 -16.46
N SER A 365 19.43 17.53 -15.98
CA SER A 365 19.60 18.18 -14.67
C SER A 365 19.48 17.21 -13.48
N ARG A 366 19.00 15.99 -13.72
CA ARG A 366 18.79 14.93 -12.73
C ARG A 366 19.49 13.62 -13.10
N SER A 367 20.61 13.70 -13.79
CA SER A 367 21.37 12.53 -14.26
C SER A 367 21.77 11.56 -13.13
N GLY A 368 22.00 12.05 -11.91
CA GLY A 368 22.30 11.24 -10.73
C GLY A 368 21.10 10.60 -10.02
N ASP A 369 19.87 10.87 -10.46
CA ASP A 369 18.68 10.32 -9.82
C ASP A 369 18.42 8.87 -10.29
N THR A 370 18.60 7.91 -9.39
CA THR A 370 18.49 6.46 -9.68
C THR A 370 17.12 5.87 -9.31
N ARG A 371 16.16 6.68 -8.89
CA ARG A 371 14.80 6.20 -8.54
C ARG A 371 14.18 5.46 -9.73
N PRO A 372 13.44 4.35 -9.48
CA PRO A 372 12.81 3.56 -10.56
C PRO A 372 11.93 4.40 -11.49
N LEU A 373 11.16 5.34 -10.94
CA LEU A 373 10.30 6.21 -11.73
C LEU A 373 11.09 7.17 -12.64
N MET A 374 12.26 7.66 -12.19
CA MET A 374 13.14 8.49 -13.04
C MET A 374 13.71 7.70 -14.22
N ARG A 375 14.00 6.40 -14.05
CA ARG A 375 14.41 5.55 -15.18
C ARG A 375 13.29 5.44 -16.24
N GLN A 376 12.03 5.42 -15.81
CA GLN A 376 10.86 5.39 -16.70
C GLN A 376 10.63 6.75 -17.38
N VAL A 377 10.83 7.86 -16.66
CA VAL A 377 10.80 9.21 -17.25
C VAL A 377 11.88 9.35 -18.34
N ARG A 378 13.10 8.87 -18.09
CA ARG A 378 14.16 8.84 -19.11
C ARG A 378 13.80 7.92 -20.27
N TRP A 379 13.09 6.83 -20.02
CA TRP A 379 12.59 5.96 -21.08
C TRP A 379 11.57 6.69 -21.98
N SER A 380 10.66 7.47 -21.42
CA SER A 380 9.76 8.32 -22.23
C SER A 380 10.53 9.32 -23.08
N LEU A 381 11.64 9.89 -22.56
CA LEU A 381 12.55 10.73 -23.37
C LEU A 381 13.19 9.92 -24.51
N VAL A 382 13.74 8.74 -24.23
CA VAL A 382 14.35 7.87 -25.25
C VAL A 382 13.36 7.52 -26.35
N LEU A 383 12.11 7.20 -25.99
CA LEU A 383 11.05 6.92 -26.97
C LEU A 383 10.77 8.14 -27.87
N ARG A 384 10.75 9.34 -27.30
CA ARG A 384 10.58 10.58 -28.07
C ARG A 384 11.78 10.86 -28.98
N MET A 385 13.00 10.73 -28.44
CA MET A 385 14.23 10.87 -29.24
C MET A 385 14.22 9.87 -30.42
N LEU A 386 13.84 8.63 -30.17
CA LEU A 386 13.68 7.62 -31.22
C LEU A 386 12.60 8.01 -32.23
N LYS A 387 11.47 8.57 -31.78
CA LYS A 387 10.41 9.10 -32.67
C LYS A 387 10.89 10.29 -33.52
N ASP A 388 11.68 11.18 -32.97
CA ASP A 388 12.12 12.40 -33.62
C ASP A 388 13.38 12.19 -34.51
N GLY A 389 13.95 10.98 -34.47
CA GLY A 389 15.03 10.60 -35.36
C GLY A 389 16.42 10.79 -34.82
N ALA A 390 16.58 10.84 -33.50
CA ALA A 390 17.89 10.95 -32.86
C ALA A 390 18.88 9.86 -33.29
N ALA A 391 20.17 10.20 -33.29
CA ALA A 391 21.25 9.28 -33.58
C ALA A 391 21.44 8.25 -32.44
N PRO A 392 22.03 7.08 -32.71
CA PRO A 392 22.27 6.05 -31.69
C PRO A 392 23.03 6.57 -30.46
N GLY A 393 24.07 7.37 -30.66
CA GLY A 393 24.89 7.93 -29.58
C GLY A 393 24.13 8.85 -28.64
N GLU A 394 23.15 9.61 -29.13
CA GLU A 394 22.29 10.45 -28.29
C GLU A 394 21.37 9.61 -27.38
N ILE A 395 20.86 8.48 -27.89
CA ILE A 395 20.03 7.53 -27.12
C ILE A 395 20.86 6.85 -26.03
N LEU A 396 22.08 6.43 -26.36
CA LEU A 396 23.00 5.78 -25.42
C LEU A 396 23.50 6.70 -24.31
N ALA A 397 23.27 8.02 -24.41
CA ALA A 397 23.52 8.95 -23.29
C ALA A 397 22.61 8.68 -22.07
N TYR A 398 21.53 7.89 -22.24
CA TYR A 398 20.60 7.50 -21.17
C TYR A 398 20.62 5.97 -20.92
N PRO A 399 21.74 5.40 -20.46
CA PRO A 399 21.92 3.94 -20.39
C PRO A 399 21.05 3.27 -19.36
N ASP A 400 20.59 4.01 -18.34
CA ASP A 400 19.70 3.53 -17.26
C ASP A 400 18.21 3.71 -17.57
N ALA A 401 17.86 4.31 -18.71
CA ALA A 401 16.49 4.43 -19.15
C ALA A 401 15.88 3.04 -19.38
N ALA A 402 14.73 2.78 -18.77
CA ALA A 402 14.09 1.47 -18.84
C ALA A 402 12.56 1.59 -18.78
N PRO A 403 11.82 0.75 -19.53
CA PRO A 403 10.38 0.63 -19.40
C PRO A 403 10.00 0.13 -18.01
N ARG A 404 8.71 0.17 -17.68
CA ARG A 404 8.20 -0.32 -16.39
C ARG A 404 8.59 -1.78 -16.18
N SER A 405 9.16 -2.10 -14.99
CA SER A 405 9.76 -3.39 -14.67
C SER A 405 8.78 -4.57 -14.49
N ASP A 406 7.48 -4.37 -14.69
CA ASP A 406 6.47 -5.45 -14.66
C ASP A 406 6.58 -6.38 -15.88
N SER A 407 7.53 -6.13 -16.78
CA SER A 407 7.75 -7.01 -17.92
C SER A 407 8.46 -8.29 -17.46
N TRP A 408 7.84 -9.42 -17.67
CA TRP A 408 8.33 -10.79 -17.46
C TRP A 408 9.64 -11.11 -18.20
N LEU A 409 10.15 -10.17 -18.97
CA LEU A 409 11.24 -10.34 -19.93
C LEU A 409 12.60 -9.89 -19.40
N GLY A 410 12.71 -9.34 -18.17
CA GLY A 410 14.00 -9.02 -17.54
C GLY A 410 14.90 -8.09 -18.38
N PHE A 411 14.33 -7.06 -19.01
CA PHE A 411 15.07 -6.11 -19.86
C PHE A 411 15.92 -5.08 -19.11
N ASP A 412 16.28 -5.35 -17.86
CA ASP A 412 17.11 -4.44 -17.09
C ASP A 412 18.42 -4.10 -17.83
N GLY A 413 18.53 -2.84 -18.25
CA GLY A 413 19.73 -2.26 -18.88
C GLY A 413 19.87 -2.48 -20.38
N ARG A 414 18.95 -3.18 -21.08
CA ARG A 414 19.06 -3.43 -22.54
C ARG A 414 18.12 -2.58 -23.38
N ALA A 415 17.15 -1.90 -22.79
CA ALA A 415 16.13 -1.18 -23.56
C ALA A 415 16.72 -0.02 -24.38
N SER A 416 17.64 0.79 -23.78
CA SER A 416 18.32 1.86 -24.49
C SER A 416 19.20 1.33 -25.64
N GLY A 417 19.86 0.18 -25.46
CA GLY A 417 20.60 -0.50 -26.51
C GLY A 417 19.73 -0.91 -27.68
N LEU A 418 18.52 -1.46 -27.42
CA LEU A 418 17.56 -1.77 -28.47
C LEU A 418 17.06 -0.52 -29.19
N ALA A 419 16.77 0.57 -28.47
CA ALA A 419 16.38 1.83 -29.09
C ALA A 419 17.49 2.41 -29.96
N ALA A 420 18.75 2.36 -29.51
CA ALA A 420 19.91 2.77 -30.28
C ALA A 420 20.11 1.87 -31.52
N ARG A 421 19.91 0.55 -31.40
CA ARG A 421 19.94 -0.37 -32.55
C ARG A 421 18.91 0.02 -33.61
N ILE A 422 17.66 0.30 -33.20
CA ILE A 422 16.62 0.78 -34.13
C ILE A 422 17.06 2.10 -34.80
N ALA A 423 17.65 3.02 -34.05
CA ALA A 423 18.13 4.29 -34.61
C ALA A 423 19.22 4.05 -35.67
N GLY A 424 20.22 3.20 -35.40
CA GLY A 424 21.28 2.85 -36.35
C GLY A 424 20.74 2.13 -37.57
N LEU A 425 19.86 1.15 -37.38
CA LEU A 425 19.18 0.48 -38.52
C LEU A 425 18.39 1.46 -39.39
N ARG A 426 17.77 2.46 -38.79
CA ARG A 426 17.02 3.49 -39.51
C ARG A 426 17.95 4.38 -40.37
N GLU A 427 19.15 4.69 -39.90
CA GLU A 427 20.14 5.41 -40.70
C GLU A 427 20.51 4.62 -41.93
N VAL A 428 20.81 3.32 -41.81
CA VAL A 428 21.08 2.42 -42.94
C VAL A 428 19.86 2.32 -43.86
N ALA A 429 18.67 2.09 -43.31
CA ALA A 429 17.43 1.91 -44.10
C ALA A 429 17.10 3.13 -44.96
N LYS A 430 17.35 4.33 -44.49
CA LYS A 430 17.03 5.59 -45.16
C LYS A 430 18.12 6.07 -46.14
N ASN A 431 19.35 5.59 -45.97
CA ASN A 431 20.46 6.03 -46.84
C ASN A 431 20.36 5.44 -48.24
N PRO A 432 20.08 6.24 -49.29
CA PRO A 432 19.94 5.71 -50.66
C PRO A 432 21.27 5.22 -51.25
N SER A 433 22.41 5.61 -50.69
CA SER A 433 23.74 5.18 -51.11
C SER A 433 24.16 3.83 -50.54
N GLU A 434 23.42 3.31 -49.56
CA GLU A 434 23.67 1.99 -48.98
C GLU A 434 23.21 0.87 -49.92
N ASP A 435 23.85 -0.30 -49.81
CA ASP A 435 23.44 -1.50 -50.51
C ASP A 435 21.94 -1.78 -50.29
N ARG A 436 21.21 -2.00 -51.36
CA ARG A 436 19.77 -2.30 -51.33
C ARG A 436 19.46 -3.47 -50.40
N ARG A 437 20.32 -4.50 -50.35
CA ARG A 437 20.17 -5.67 -49.46
C ARG A 437 20.25 -5.30 -48.00
N LYS A 438 21.24 -4.47 -47.64
CA LYS A 438 21.37 -3.95 -46.26
C LYS A 438 20.15 -3.11 -45.86
N ARG A 439 19.64 -2.29 -46.76
CA ARG A 439 18.42 -1.48 -46.52
C ARG A 439 17.19 -2.33 -46.28
N ILE A 440 17.06 -3.46 -47.01
CA ILE A 440 15.97 -4.42 -46.80
C ILE A 440 16.08 -5.08 -45.44
N LEU A 441 17.26 -5.62 -45.12
CA LEU A 441 17.56 -6.24 -43.81
C LEU A 441 17.31 -5.28 -42.68
N ALA A 442 17.81 -4.04 -42.75
CA ALA A 442 17.62 -3.03 -41.70
C ALA A 442 16.14 -2.69 -41.48
N ASN A 443 15.38 -2.46 -42.55
CA ASN A 443 13.95 -2.20 -42.43
C ASN A 443 13.20 -3.40 -41.82
N TRP A 444 13.57 -4.63 -42.22
CA TRP A 444 12.90 -5.82 -41.73
C TRP A 444 13.24 -6.10 -40.25
N GLU A 445 14.49 -5.90 -39.84
CA GLU A 445 14.90 -6.02 -38.43
C GLU A 445 14.18 -4.99 -37.54
N ILE A 446 14.01 -3.75 -38.02
CA ILE A 446 13.19 -2.74 -37.32
C ILE A 446 11.74 -3.23 -37.14
N PHE A 447 11.15 -3.80 -38.22
CA PHE A 447 9.81 -4.37 -38.15
C PHE A 447 9.72 -5.46 -37.06
N GLU A 448 10.64 -6.43 -37.07
CA GLU A 448 10.61 -7.55 -36.14
C GLU A 448 10.83 -7.11 -34.67
N ILE A 449 11.73 -6.14 -34.42
CA ILE A 449 11.92 -5.61 -33.07
C ILE A 449 10.62 -4.99 -32.57
N TYR A 450 9.95 -4.18 -33.37
CA TYR A 450 8.69 -3.57 -32.99
C TYR A 450 7.53 -4.56 -32.90
N ASP A 451 7.45 -5.56 -33.79
CA ASP A 451 6.39 -6.57 -33.77
C ASP A 451 6.49 -7.48 -32.52
N ARG A 452 7.72 -7.88 -32.15
CA ARG A 452 7.95 -8.75 -30.99
C ARG A 452 7.92 -8.03 -29.65
N LEU A 453 8.44 -6.80 -29.60
CA LEU A 453 8.70 -6.08 -28.35
C LEU A 453 7.91 -4.78 -28.22
N GLY A 454 7.14 -4.41 -29.23
CA GLY A 454 6.48 -3.11 -29.29
C GLY A 454 5.57 -2.84 -28.09
N THR A 455 4.68 -3.77 -27.77
CA THR A 455 3.75 -3.64 -26.65
C THR A 455 4.42 -3.70 -25.28
N GLU A 456 5.56 -4.39 -25.19
CA GLU A 456 6.26 -4.62 -23.92
C GLU A 456 7.29 -3.52 -23.60
N VAL A 457 7.98 -3.04 -24.64
CA VAL A 457 9.14 -2.16 -24.49
C VAL A 457 8.87 -0.76 -25.06
N PHE A 458 8.26 -0.66 -26.22
CA PHE A 458 8.14 0.59 -26.99
C PHE A 458 6.77 1.26 -26.93
N ALA A 459 5.77 0.63 -26.28
CA ALA A 459 4.48 1.26 -26.04
C ALA A 459 4.59 2.32 -24.95
N GLU A 460 4.08 3.52 -25.23
CA GLU A 460 3.89 4.58 -24.23
C GLU A 460 2.67 4.27 -23.35
N CYS A 461 2.65 4.84 -22.15
CA CYS A 461 1.55 4.61 -21.20
C CYS A 461 0.21 5.12 -21.74
N TYR A 462 0.24 6.19 -22.51
CA TYR A 462 -0.95 6.86 -23.07
C TYR A 462 -1.23 6.50 -24.54
N GLU A 463 -0.53 5.51 -25.08
CA GLU A 463 -0.83 4.99 -26.40
C GLU A 463 -2.20 4.29 -26.43
N PRO A 464 -3.06 4.52 -27.44
CA PRO A 464 -4.39 3.91 -27.53
C PRO A 464 -4.34 2.39 -27.46
N ARG A 465 -5.24 1.78 -26.66
CA ARG A 465 -5.44 0.32 -26.65
C ARG A 465 -6.25 -0.12 -27.86
N TRP A 466 -5.66 -0.98 -28.65
CA TRP A 466 -6.34 -1.59 -29.80
C TRP A 466 -6.93 -2.96 -29.45
N PHE A 467 -6.36 -3.66 -28.44
CA PHE A 467 -6.83 -4.95 -27.97
C PHE A 467 -6.86 -5.04 -26.44
N PRO A 468 -7.81 -5.82 -25.86
CA PRO A 468 -7.76 -6.19 -24.47
C PRO A 468 -6.44 -6.93 -24.17
N GLY A 469 -5.65 -6.44 -23.21
CA GLY A 469 -4.37 -7.04 -22.82
C GLY A 469 -3.14 -6.40 -23.47
N GLU A 470 -3.27 -5.53 -24.47
CA GLU A 470 -2.14 -4.70 -24.89
C GLU A 470 -1.76 -3.73 -23.76
N ARG A 471 -0.46 -3.61 -23.48
CA ARG A 471 0.06 -2.51 -22.67
C ARG A 471 -0.03 -1.25 -23.51
N GLY A 472 -0.35 -0.15 -22.89
CA GLY A 472 -0.67 1.09 -23.57
C GLY A 472 -2.17 1.36 -23.57
N GLY A 473 -2.56 2.61 -23.52
CA GLY A 473 -3.96 3.04 -23.48
C GLY A 473 -4.72 2.60 -22.23
N ARG A 474 -4.05 2.37 -21.11
CA ARG A 474 -4.73 2.19 -19.81
C ARG A 474 -5.48 3.44 -19.40
N HIS A 475 -5.16 4.51 -20.06
CA HIS A 475 -5.43 5.77 -19.45
C HIS A 475 -6.59 6.42 -20.13
N SER A 476 -7.50 6.64 -19.27
CA SER A 476 -8.71 7.37 -19.43
C SER A 476 -8.42 8.73 -20.04
N GLU A 477 -9.44 9.30 -20.63
CA GLU A 477 -9.51 10.73 -20.93
C GLU A 477 -9.25 11.62 -19.68
N ARG A 478 -8.98 11.00 -18.51
CA ARG A 478 -8.81 11.61 -17.20
C ARG A 478 -7.50 11.18 -16.54
N PRO A 479 -6.34 11.64 -17.05
CA PRO A 479 -5.03 11.20 -16.57
C PRO A 479 -4.73 11.57 -15.11
N LEU A 480 -5.53 12.43 -14.49
CA LEU A 480 -5.40 12.83 -13.09
C LEU A 480 -6.59 12.34 -12.24
N GLU A 481 -7.25 11.26 -12.67
CA GLU A 481 -8.44 10.72 -12.00
C GLU A 481 -8.14 10.22 -10.58
N TYR A 482 -6.90 9.81 -10.29
CA TYR A 482 -6.47 9.45 -8.94
C TYR A 482 -6.65 10.57 -7.90
N LEU A 483 -6.74 11.83 -8.33
CA LEU A 483 -7.07 12.95 -7.43
C LEU A 483 -8.48 12.85 -6.86
N ASN A 484 -9.34 12.10 -7.52
CA ASN A 484 -10.68 11.82 -7.04
C ASN A 484 -10.71 10.65 -6.04
N GLU A 485 -9.59 9.95 -5.82
CA GLU A 485 -9.53 8.91 -4.81
C GLU A 485 -9.59 9.50 -3.40
N PRO A 486 -10.27 8.81 -2.46
CA PRO A 486 -10.41 9.32 -1.11
C PRO A 486 -9.06 9.45 -0.40
N ASP A 487 -8.91 10.55 0.32
CA ASP A 487 -7.80 10.74 1.25
C ASP A 487 -8.13 9.99 2.54
N CYS A 488 -7.42 8.92 2.89
CA CYS A 488 -7.58 8.22 4.16
C CYS A 488 -9.07 8.01 4.56
N ASP A 489 -9.77 7.07 3.98
CA ASP A 489 -11.19 6.77 4.26
C ASP A 489 -12.21 7.89 3.97
N ALA A 490 -11.86 8.90 3.19
CA ALA A 490 -12.77 9.97 2.81
C ALA A 490 -14.02 9.48 2.10
N VAL A 491 -15.11 10.24 2.23
CA VAL A 491 -16.27 10.13 1.34
C VAL A 491 -15.86 10.65 -0.03
N TYR A 492 -16.00 9.82 -1.02
CA TYR A 492 -15.49 10.03 -2.36
C TYR A 492 -16.54 10.62 -3.31
N PRO A 493 -16.16 11.54 -4.23
CA PRO A 493 -14.92 12.32 -4.30
C PRO A 493 -14.90 13.48 -3.31
N THR A 494 -13.71 13.90 -2.85
CA THR A 494 -13.61 15.09 -2.00
C THR A 494 -13.82 16.37 -2.82
N PRO A 495 -14.43 17.43 -2.24
CA PRO A 495 -14.67 18.67 -2.96
C PRO A 495 -13.39 19.33 -3.48
N ALA A 496 -12.29 19.30 -2.72
CA ALA A 496 -11.01 19.85 -3.17
C ALA A 496 -10.47 19.08 -4.39
N ALA A 497 -10.53 17.74 -4.37
CA ALA A 497 -10.12 16.91 -5.51
C ALA A 497 -10.95 17.23 -6.76
N GLY A 498 -12.26 17.40 -6.62
CA GLY A 498 -13.13 17.80 -7.72
C GLY A 498 -12.78 19.18 -8.29
N ARG A 499 -12.45 20.15 -7.43
CA ARG A 499 -12.00 21.48 -7.85
C ARG A 499 -10.65 21.45 -8.56
N LEU A 500 -9.68 20.67 -8.06
CA LEU A 500 -8.41 20.49 -8.74
C LEU A 500 -8.56 19.84 -10.12
N ALA A 501 -9.41 18.83 -10.24
CA ALA A 501 -9.71 18.20 -11.53
C ALA A 501 -10.31 19.21 -12.52
N GLU A 502 -11.26 20.03 -12.10
CA GLU A 502 -11.85 21.07 -12.97
C GLU A 502 -10.83 22.17 -13.32
N PHE A 503 -10.00 22.61 -12.37
CA PHE A 503 -8.94 23.58 -12.59
C PHE A 503 -7.91 23.12 -13.64
N SER A 504 -7.53 21.84 -13.62
CA SER A 504 -6.55 21.26 -14.55
C SER A 504 -7.14 20.89 -15.93
N LYS A 505 -8.47 20.78 -16.06
CA LYS A 505 -9.17 20.24 -17.23
C LYS A 505 -8.79 20.90 -18.57
N GLY A 506 -8.74 22.22 -18.60
CA GLY A 506 -8.36 22.95 -19.82
C GLY A 506 -6.92 22.67 -20.26
N ARG A 507 -6.00 22.51 -19.31
CA ARG A 507 -4.59 22.18 -19.57
C ARG A 507 -4.41 20.76 -20.05
N ILE A 508 -5.17 19.82 -19.48
CA ILE A 508 -5.21 18.42 -19.93
C ILE A 508 -5.65 18.37 -21.40
N GLY A 509 -6.74 19.05 -21.76
CA GLY A 509 -7.22 19.12 -23.13
C GLY A 509 -6.18 19.66 -24.10
N ALA A 510 -5.56 20.79 -23.77
CA ALA A 510 -4.51 21.41 -24.59
C ALA A 510 -3.25 20.51 -24.73
N ALA A 511 -2.91 19.72 -23.71
CA ALA A 511 -1.82 18.75 -23.79
C ALA A 511 -2.16 17.60 -24.76
N TRP A 512 -3.40 17.08 -24.71
CA TRP A 512 -3.86 16.01 -25.61
C TRP A 512 -3.93 16.43 -27.07
N GLU A 513 -4.28 17.67 -27.38
CA GLU A 513 -4.31 18.17 -28.76
C GLU A 513 -2.95 18.11 -29.47
N ARG A 514 -1.85 18.10 -28.70
CA ARG A 514 -0.47 17.98 -29.21
C ARG A 514 -0.02 16.54 -29.43
N PHE A 515 -0.81 15.58 -29.03
CA PHE A 515 -0.47 14.16 -29.10
C PHE A 515 -0.73 13.59 -30.50
N VAL A 516 0.29 13.01 -31.14
CA VAL A 516 0.24 12.57 -32.54
C VAL A 516 0.26 11.04 -32.64
N PRO A 517 -0.90 10.40 -32.95
CA PRO A 517 -1.04 8.94 -32.99
C PRO A 517 -0.14 8.23 -34.00
N GLU A 518 0.18 8.86 -35.14
CA GLU A 518 1.00 8.25 -36.21
C GLU A 518 2.45 8.00 -35.82
N LYS A 519 2.88 8.54 -34.67
CA LYS A 519 4.21 8.29 -34.14
C LYS A 519 4.32 7.03 -33.28
N PHE A 520 3.26 6.25 -33.10
CA PHE A 520 3.27 5.03 -32.31
C PHE A 520 4.10 3.90 -32.93
N PHE A 521 4.62 3.00 -32.11
CA PHE A 521 5.53 1.92 -32.55
C PHE A 521 4.91 1.06 -33.66
N ALA A 522 3.62 0.77 -33.61
CA ALA A 522 2.94 -0.08 -34.60
C ALA A 522 2.92 0.56 -36.00
N HIS A 523 2.74 1.88 -36.09
CA HIS A 523 2.82 2.62 -37.34
C HIS A 523 4.25 2.60 -37.92
N ARG A 524 5.26 2.71 -37.08
CA ARG A 524 6.68 2.64 -37.48
C ARG A 524 7.11 1.26 -37.89
N ALA A 525 6.63 0.23 -37.19
CA ALA A 525 6.81 -1.15 -37.59
C ALA A 525 6.20 -1.38 -39.01
N PHE A 526 4.96 -0.93 -39.19
CA PHE A 526 4.31 -1.03 -40.51
C PHE A 526 5.11 -0.35 -41.62
N ASP A 527 5.58 0.88 -41.41
CA ASP A 527 6.36 1.62 -42.40
C ASP A 527 7.66 0.90 -42.75
N ALA A 528 8.35 0.35 -41.78
CA ALA A 528 9.57 -0.40 -41.97
C ALA A 528 9.30 -1.72 -42.74
N GLY A 529 8.28 -2.50 -42.33
CA GLY A 529 7.89 -3.72 -42.99
C GLY A 529 7.43 -3.49 -44.44
N LEU A 530 6.67 -2.42 -44.68
CA LEU A 530 6.27 -2.01 -46.03
C LEU A 530 7.47 -1.61 -46.88
N ALA A 531 8.39 -0.79 -46.33
CA ALA A 531 9.60 -0.36 -47.05
C ALA A 531 10.53 -1.54 -47.38
N ALA A 532 10.67 -2.51 -46.50
CA ALA A 532 11.43 -3.73 -46.79
C ALA A 532 10.82 -4.49 -47.97
N ALA A 533 9.51 -4.72 -47.95
CA ALA A 533 8.79 -5.42 -49.01
C ALA A 533 8.89 -4.67 -50.37
N GLU A 534 8.77 -3.35 -50.37
CA GLU A 534 8.87 -2.51 -51.57
C GLU A 534 10.27 -2.54 -52.22
N LEU A 535 11.30 -2.70 -51.40
CA LEU A 535 12.69 -2.78 -51.87
C LEU A 535 13.10 -4.16 -52.37
N MET A 536 12.28 -5.21 -52.23
CA MET A 536 12.66 -6.57 -52.65
C MET A 536 12.93 -6.66 -54.16
N PRO A 537 13.99 -7.40 -54.56
CA PRO A 537 14.26 -7.66 -55.98
C PRO A 537 13.14 -8.46 -56.66
N ASP A 538 13.04 -8.33 -57.97
CA ASP A 538 12.02 -9.04 -58.75
C ASP A 538 12.49 -10.46 -59.19
N SER A 539 12.77 -11.33 -58.18
CA SER A 539 12.99 -12.76 -58.38
C SER A 539 11.83 -13.57 -57.78
N LYS A 540 11.67 -14.82 -58.18
CA LYS A 540 10.59 -15.68 -57.63
C LYS A 540 10.70 -15.82 -56.09
N GLU A 541 11.90 -16.07 -55.59
CA GLU A 541 12.16 -16.21 -54.13
C GLU A 541 11.91 -14.91 -53.39
N CYS A 542 12.41 -13.78 -53.93
CA CYS A 542 12.19 -12.47 -53.32
C CYS A 542 10.73 -12.05 -53.33
N ARG A 543 9.95 -12.38 -54.36
CA ARG A 543 8.50 -12.11 -54.41
C ARG A 543 7.72 -12.91 -53.38
N GLU A 544 8.09 -14.17 -53.07
CA GLU A 544 7.47 -14.96 -51.99
C GLU A 544 7.76 -14.34 -50.63
N LEU A 545 8.99 -13.87 -50.36
CA LEU A 545 9.34 -13.17 -49.13
C LEU A 545 8.63 -11.80 -49.00
N ALA A 546 8.60 -11.02 -50.10
CA ALA A 546 7.85 -9.76 -50.14
C ALA A 546 6.37 -9.96 -49.81
N ALA A 547 5.75 -11.04 -50.35
CA ALA A 547 4.37 -11.37 -50.04
C ALA A 547 4.17 -11.64 -48.52
N GLN A 548 5.09 -12.36 -47.90
CA GLN A 548 5.05 -12.59 -46.43
C GLN A 548 5.21 -11.29 -45.66
N MET A 549 6.13 -10.40 -46.05
CA MET A 549 6.33 -9.09 -45.42
C MET A 549 5.05 -8.24 -45.49
N TYR A 550 4.39 -8.14 -46.66
CA TYR A 550 3.12 -7.42 -46.81
C TYR A 550 2.02 -8.00 -45.90
N ILE A 551 1.95 -9.33 -45.76
CA ILE A 551 0.98 -9.99 -44.89
C ILE A 551 1.23 -9.65 -43.42
N LEU A 552 2.48 -9.73 -42.97
CA LEU A 552 2.84 -9.47 -41.57
C LEU A 552 2.60 -8.00 -41.23
N ALA A 553 3.12 -7.07 -42.03
CA ALA A 553 2.88 -5.64 -41.84
C ALA A 553 1.39 -5.27 -41.89
N GLY A 554 0.65 -5.82 -42.87
CA GLY A 554 -0.78 -5.58 -43.00
C GLY A 554 -1.60 -6.12 -41.85
N ASN A 555 -1.28 -7.31 -41.33
CA ASN A 555 -1.95 -7.85 -40.14
C ASN A 555 -1.71 -7.03 -38.89
N LEU A 556 -0.53 -6.42 -38.71
CA LEU A 556 -0.25 -5.50 -37.59
C LEU A 556 -1.20 -4.29 -37.63
N MET A 557 -1.54 -3.78 -38.79
CA MET A 557 -2.36 -2.58 -38.97
C MET A 557 -3.85 -2.83 -39.22
N LYS A 558 -4.27 -4.03 -39.52
CA LYS A 558 -5.66 -4.31 -39.97
C LYS A 558 -6.76 -3.85 -39.02
N VAL A 559 -6.51 -3.83 -37.72
CA VAL A 559 -7.44 -3.37 -36.68
C VAL A 559 -7.08 -1.96 -36.22
N ARG A 560 -5.79 -1.65 -36.17
CA ARG A 560 -5.28 -0.36 -35.71
C ARG A 560 -5.57 0.78 -36.70
N ASN A 561 -5.35 0.53 -37.98
CA ASN A 561 -5.62 1.49 -39.05
C ASN A 561 -5.90 0.73 -40.36
N PRO A 562 -7.17 0.36 -40.63
CA PRO A 562 -7.56 -0.39 -41.81
C PRO A 562 -7.19 0.27 -43.14
N GLN A 563 -7.16 1.61 -43.22
CA GLN A 563 -6.78 2.35 -44.42
C GLN A 563 -5.30 2.13 -44.76
N ARG A 564 -4.41 2.13 -43.76
CA ARG A 564 -2.99 1.80 -43.97
C ARG A 564 -2.79 0.32 -44.27
N ALA A 565 -3.52 -0.59 -43.64
CA ALA A 565 -3.49 -2.00 -43.97
C ALA A 565 -3.90 -2.26 -45.44
N ASP A 566 -4.87 -1.53 -45.97
CA ASP A 566 -5.30 -1.63 -47.36
C ASP A 566 -4.17 -1.31 -48.37
N ILE A 567 -3.24 -0.41 -48.03
CA ILE A 567 -2.05 -0.11 -48.83
C ILE A 567 -1.21 -1.40 -49.02
N ALA A 568 -0.91 -2.08 -47.93
CA ALA A 568 -0.13 -3.34 -47.97
C ALA A 568 -0.90 -4.46 -48.66
N TYR A 569 -2.23 -4.53 -48.47
CA TYR A 569 -3.07 -5.52 -49.15
C TYR A 569 -3.07 -5.30 -50.68
N LYS A 570 -3.24 -4.09 -51.17
CA LYS A 570 -3.18 -3.75 -52.58
C LYS A 570 -1.80 -4.07 -53.17
N ALA A 571 -0.72 -3.71 -52.46
CA ALA A 571 0.63 -4.03 -52.90
C ALA A 571 0.87 -5.56 -52.99
N LEU A 572 0.39 -6.33 -52.01
CA LEU A 572 0.45 -7.79 -51.99
C LEU A 572 -0.22 -8.39 -53.21
N VAL A 573 -1.45 -7.98 -53.52
CA VAL A 573 -2.20 -8.55 -54.66
C VAL A 573 -1.62 -8.12 -56.02
N LEU A 574 -1.20 -6.84 -56.14
CA LEU A 574 -0.69 -6.30 -57.39
C LEU A 574 0.74 -6.78 -57.73
N LYS A 575 1.65 -6.81 -56.73
CA LYS A 575 3.06 -7.12 -56.93
C LYS A 575 3.41 -8.59 -56.72
N CYS A 576 2.64 -9.30 -55.90
CA CYS A 576 2.90 -10.66 -55.47
C CYS A 576 1.75 -11.63 -55.83
N GLY A 577 0.84 -11.26 -56.72
CA GLY A 577 -0.35 -12.04 -57.07
C GLY A 577 -0.04 -13.44 -57.61
N GLU A 578 1.13 -13.66 -58.25
CA GLU A 578 1.57 -14.97 -58.72
C GLU A 578 2.06 -15.90 -57.61
N THR A 579 2.41 -15.35 -56.44
CA THR A 579 2.87 -16.12 -55.28
C THR A 579 1.73 -16.92 -54.66
N ARG A 580 2.07 -17.95 -53.86
CA ARG A 580 1.06 -18.71 -53.13
C ARG A 580 0.30 -17.82 -52.15
N ALA A 581 1.02 -16.94 -51.46
CA ALA A 581 0.45 -16.03 -50.46
C ALA A 581 -0.45 -14.97 -51.12
N GLY A 582 -0.03 -14.38 -52.22
CA GLY A 582 -0.81 -13.41 -52.99
C GLY A 582 -2.13 -13.98 -53.52
N LYS A 583 -2.09 -15.20 -54.09
CA LYS A 583 -3.31 -15.92 -54.52
C LYS A 583 -4.30 -16.16 -53.38
N ILE A 584 -3.80 -16.56 -52.20
CA ILE A 584 -4.66 -16.75 -51.04
C ILE A 584 -5.28 -15.41 -50.57
N ALA A 585 -4.50 -14.35 -50.60
CA ALA A 585 -4.98 -13.01 -50.19
C ALA A 585 -6.06 -12.50 -51.18
N ASP A 586 -5.85 -12.68 -52.48
CA ASP A 586 -6.84 -12.28 -53.50
C ASP A 586 -8.16 -13.05 -53.38
N ILE A 587 -8.09 -14.39 -53.20
CA ILE A 587 -9.27 -15.22 -52.96
C ILE A 587 -10.02 -14.79 -51.71
N LYS A 588 -9.31 -14.48 -50.63
CA LYS A 588 -9.90 -14.06 -49.35
C LYS A 588 -10.38 -12.62 -49.36
N ARG A 589 -10.00 -11.83 -50.33
CA ARG A 589 -10.22 -10.37 -50.35
C ARG A 589 -9.65 -9.65 -49.14
N TRP A 590 -8.71 -10.26 -48.45
CA TRP A 590 -7.99 -9.71 -47.30
C TRP A 590 -6.78 -10.58 -46.91
N PHE A 591 -6.01 -10.15 -45.89
CA PHE A 591 -4.84 -10.89 -45.45
C PHE A 591 -5.17 -12.28 -44.88
N PRO A 592 -4.38 -13.31 -45.24
CA PRO A 592 -4.38 -14.56 -44.49
C PRO A 592 -3.83 -14.35 -43.04
N PRO A 593 -4.08 -15.29 -42.10
CA PRO A 593 -3.56 -15.19 -40.75
C PRO A 593 -2.03 -15.09 -40.71
N ALA A 594 -1.51 -14.13 -39.91
CA ALA A 594 -0.07 -13.89 -39.76
C ALA A 594 0.69 -15.10 -39.18
N SER A 595 0.04 -15.88 -38.30
CA SER A 595 0.64 -17.06 -37.65
C SER A 595 1.22 -18.12 -38.59
N ARG A 596 0.86 -18.08 -39.87
CA ARG A 596 1.42 -18.98 -40.88
C ARG A 596 2.79 -18.55 -41.43
N TYR A 597 3.23 -17.32 -41.11
CA TYR A 597 4.38 -16.68 -41.74
C TYR A 597 5.39 -16.12 -40.73
N ALA A 598 5.09 -16.14 -39.45
CA ALA A 598 5.69 -15.30 -38.41
C ALA A 598 7.13 -15.65 -38.00
N HIS A 599 7.82 -16.66 -38.52
CA HIS A 599 9.09 -17.07 -37.88
C HIS A 599 10.29 -17.29 -38.82
N SER A 600 10.26 -16.89 -40.08
CA SER A 600 11.33 -17.24 -41.00
C SER A 600 11.79 -16.17 -41.99
N VAL A 601 11.23 -14.94 -41.91
CA VAL A 601 11.56 -13.94 -42.98
C VAL A 601 12.96 -13.38 -42.77
N LEU A 602 13.35 -13.00 -41.56
CA LEU A 602 14.69 -12.47 -41.28
C LEU A 602 15.76 -13.54 -41.55
N GLU A 603 15.60 -14.74 -41.02
CA GLU A 603 16.51 -15.87 -41.28
C GLU A 603 16.64 -16.19 -42.76
N SER A 604 15.55 -16.11 -43.50
CA SER A 604 15.55 -16.33 -44.96
C SER A 604 16.30 -15.23 -45.70
N LEU A 605 16.18 -13.97 -45.28
CA LEU A 605 16.92 -12.83 -45.82
C LEU A 605 18.42 -12.92 -45.52
N GLU A 606 18.77 -13.27 -44.28
CA GLU A 606 20.17 -13.50 -43.88
C GLU A 606 20.78 -14.66 -44.65
N GLY A 607 20.05 -15.72 -44.87
CA GLY A 607 20.47 -16.85 -45.71
C GLY A 607 20.66 -16.49 -47.19
N LEU A 608 19.85 -15.58 -47.73
CA LEU A 608 19.99 -15.07 -49.11
C LEU A 608 21.18 -14.11 -49.26
N TRP A 609 21.50 -13.35 -48.22
CA TRP A 609 22.51 -12.28 -48.24
C TRP A 609 23.41 -12.29 -47.02
N PRO A 610 24.20 -13.35 -46.75
CA PRO A 610 24.97 -13.50 -45.53
C PRO A 610 26.02 -12.41 -45.33
N ASP A 611 26.65 -11.94 -46.43
CA ASP A 611 27.65 -10.86 -46.33
C ASP A 611 27.03 -9.54 -45.88
N ALA A 612 25.86 -9.19 -46.43
CA ALA A 612 25.15 -7.99 -46.08
C ALA A 612 24.62 -8.05 -44.63
N ALA A 613 24.21 -9.23 -44.17
CA ALA A 613 23.77 -9.45 -42.79
C ALA A 613 24.95 -9.31 -41.79
N ALA A 614 26.12 -9.89 -42.12
CA ALA A 614 27.31 -9.76 -41.28
C ALA A 614 27.80 -8.32 -41.14
N GLU A 615 27.80 -7.55 -42.24
CA GLU A 615 28.16 -6.12 -42.22
C GLU A 615 27.17 -5.27 -41.42
N LEU A 616 25.87 -5.58 -41.49
CA LEU A 616 24.84 -4.89 -40.73
C LEU A 616 24.95 -5.19 -39.21
N ALA A 617 25.30 -6.42 -38.84
CA ALA A 617 25.52 -6.81 -37.46
C ALA A 617 26.74 -6.08 -36.86
N GLY A 618 27.81 -5.89 -37.62
CA GLY A 618 29.02 -5.16 -37.18
C GLY A 618 28.84 -3.64 -37.06
N ALA A 619 27.88 -3.05 -37.73
CA ALA A 619 27.60 -1.63 -37.68
C ALA A 619 26.85 -1.18 -36.40
N GLY A 620 26.47 -2.10 -35.51
CA GLY A 620 25.75 -1.83 -34.26
C GLY A 620 26.54 -2.12 -32.97
N SER A 621 27.79 -2.53 -33.08
CA SER A 621 28.75 -2.66 -31.97
C SER A 621 29.63 -1.41 -31.90
#